data_41dbf2c41e68f6192e32072c63f68f61
#
_entry.id   41dbf2c41e68f6192e32072c63f68f61
#
_cell.length_a   1.000
_cell.length_b   1.000
_cell.length_c   1.000
_cell.angle_alpha   90.00
_cell.angle_beta   90.00
_cell.angle_gamma   90.00
#
_symmetry.space_group_name_H-M   'P 1'
#
loop_
_entity.id
_entity.type
_entity.pdbx_description
1 polymer ?
#
loop_
_entity_poly.entity_id
_entity_poly.type
_entity_poly.pdbx_seq_one_letter_code
_entity_poly.pdbx_strand_id
1 'polypeptide(L)' 'MQKWWRMDAAITALKRGGRLVANAVTLEMEALLLKEYGARGGTLTKIEIARAAPVGGMSGWRPAMPVTQWCWIKE' A
#
# COMPACT_ATOMS: atom_id res chain seq x y z
N MET A 1 1.32 18.63 0.68
CA MET A 1 0.02 18.37 0.07
C MET A 1 -0.52 17.02 0.48
N GLN A 2 -1.74 17.01 0.95
CA GLN A 2 -2.38 15.79 1.37
C GLN A 2 -2.88 15.01 0.16
N LYS A 3 -2.64 13.71 0.17
CA LYS A 3 -3.07 12.90 -0.97
C LYS A 3 -4.17 11.93 -0.63
N TRP A 4 -4.44 11.72 0.65
CA TRP A 4 -5.45 10.73 1.03
C TRP A 4 -6.86 11.18 0.71
N TRP A 5 -7.12 12.48 0.55
CA TRP A 5 -8.45 12.91 0.12
C TRP A 5 -8.78 12.38 -1.27
N ARG A 6 -7.77 12.03 -2.05
CA ARG A 6 -7.99 11.44 -3.37
C ARG A 6 -8.49 10.01 -3.26
N MET A 7 -8.22 9.36 -2.13
CA MET A 7 -8.75 8.02 -1.89
C MET A 7 -10.27 8.03 -1.91
N ASP A 8 -10.90 9.00 -1.24
CA ASP A 8 -12.36 9.10 -1.25
C ASP A 8 -12.88 9.37 -2.65
N ALA A 9 -12.22 10.25 -3.38
CA ALA A 9 -12.62 10.55 -4.75
C ALA A 9 -12.49 9.31 -5.65
N ALA A 10 -11.42 8.56 -5.49
CA ALA A 10 -11.20 7.36 -6.28
C ALA A 10 -12.27 6.31 -5.98
N ILE A 11 -12.60 6.12 -4.71
CA ILE A 11 -13.62 5.16 -4.32
C ILE A 11 -14.98 5.57 -4.89
N THR A 12 -15.30 6.86 -4.79
CA THR A 12 -16.58 7.38 -5.30
C THR A 12 -16.69 7.21 -6.80
N ALA A 13 -15.61 7.49 -7.53
CA ALA A 13 -15.60 7.43 -8.97
C ALA A 13 -15.57 6.00 -9.52
N LEU A 14 -15.17 5.05 -8.70
CA LEU A 14 -15.03 3.67 -9.14
C LEU A 14 -16.41 3.08 -9.43
N LYS A 15 -16.51 2.36 -10.53
CA LYS A 15 -17.75 1.69 -10.87
C LYS A 15 -17.94 0.45 -10.00
N ARG A 16 -19.19 0.07 -9.81
CA ARG A 16 -19.50 -1.17 -9.08
C ARG A 16 -18.85 -2.33 -9.81
N GLY A 17 -18.20 -3.19 -9.06
CA GLY A 17 -17.39 -4.27 -9.62
C GLY A 17 -15.99 -3.88 -9.97
N GLY A 18 -15.67 -2.58 -9.91
CA GLY A 18 -14.32 -2.11 -10.16
C GLY A 18 -13.36 -2.43 -9.03
N ARG A 19 -12.09 -2.48 -9.37
CA ARG A 19 -11.03 -2.84 -8.41
C ARG A 19 -10.18 -1.61 -8.08
N LEU A 20 -9.90 -1.44 -6.80
CA LEU A 20 -8.99 -0.42 -6.33
C LEU A 20 -7.77 -1.08 -5.72
N VAL A 21 -6.58 -0.63 -6.12
CA VAL A 21 -5.33 -1.08 -5.53
C VAL A 21 -4.59 0.15 -5.05
N ALA A 22 -4.27 0.19 -3.78
CA ALA A 22 -3.57 1.33 -3.19
C ALA A 22 -2.36 0.84 -2.42
N ASN A 23 -1.23 1.54 -2.57
CA ASN A 23 0.02 1.19 -1.92
C ASN A 23 0.44 2.32 -1.00
N ALA A 24 1.08 1.96 0.10
CA ALA A 24 1.58 2.92 1.07
C ALA A 24 2.94 2.50 1.56
N VAL A 25 3.88 3.47 1.63
CA VAL A 25 5.19 3.24 2.20
C VAL A 25 5.40 4.08 3.46
N THR A 26 4.55 5.06 3.72
CA THR A 26 4.65 5.88 4.93
C THR A 26 3.62 5.41 5.94
N LEU A 27 3.90 5.71 7.21
CA LEU A 27 2.96 5.33 8.27
C LEU A 27 1.64 6.08 8.15
N GLU A 28 1.69 7.33 7.69
CA GLU A 28 0.48 8.12 7.53
C GLU A 28 -0.44 7.52 6.47
N MET A 29 0.13 7.11 5.34
CA MET A 29 -0.66 6.48 4.29
C MET A 29 -1.11 5.09 4.70
N GLU A 30 -0.23 4.34 5.39
CA GLU A 30 -0.62 3.02 5.88
C GLU A 30 -1.82 3.13 6.83
N ALA A 31 -1.82 4.13 7.72
CA ALA A 31 -2.93 4.31 8.62
C ALA A 31 -4.24 4.52 7.86
N LEU A 32 -4.17 5.26 6.75
CA LEU A 32 -5.34 5.48 5.92
C LEU A 32 -5.83 4.17 5.29
N LEU A 33 -4.90 3.36 4.78
CA LEU A 33 -5.28 2.07 4.19
C LEU A 33 -5.86 1.12 5.23
N LEU A 34 -5.31 1.14 6.46
CA LEU A 34 -5.84 0.32 7.53
C LEU A 34 -7.28 0.72 7.87
N LYS A 35 -7.54 2.02 7.86
CA LYS A 35 -8.89 2.52 8.14
C LYS A 35 -9.86 2.05 7.06
N GLU A 36 -9.46 2.17 5.79
CA GLU A 36 -10.32 1.75 4.69
C GLU A 36 -10.53 0.24 4.70
N TYR A 37 -9.48 -0.51 4.99
CA TYR A 37 -9.59 -1.95 5.10
C TYR A 37 -10.58 -2.34 6.21
N GLY A 38 -10.51 -1.66 7.36
CA GLY A 38 -11.42 -1.94 8.46
C GLY A 38 -12.87 -1.61 8.12
N ALA A 39 -13.08 -0.58 7.31
CA ALA A 39 -14.44 -0.14 6.96
C ALA A 39 -15.02 -0.92 5.79
N ARG A 40 -14.20 -1.31 4.82
CA ARG A 40 -14.70 -1.83 3.55
C ARG A 40 -14.27 -3.26 3.26
N GLY A 41 -13.32 -3.80 4.02
CA GLY A 41 -12.80 -5.13 3.77
C GLY A 41 -11.80 -5.13 2.63
N GLY A 42 -11.75 -6.20 1.88
CA GLY A 42 -10.77 -6.38 0.84
C GLY A 42 -9.58 -7.18 1.34
N THR A 43 -8.45 -6.99 0.70
CA THR A 43 -7.21 -7.70 1.03
C THR A 43 -6.12 -6.72 1.38
N LEU A 44 -5.46 -6.93 2.51
CA LEU A 44 -4.35 -6.10 2.95
C LEU A 44 -3.10 -6.96 2.99
N THR A 45 -2.06 -6.52 2.29
CA THR A 45 -0.82 -7.30 2.13
C THR A 45 0.36 -6.44 2.51
N LYS A 46 1.28 -6.99 3.28
CA LYS A 46 2.55 -6.33 3.59
C LYS A 46 3.65 -7.00 2.76
N ILE A 47 4.40 -6.20 2.02
CA ILE A 47 5.46 -6.68 1.14
C ILE A 47 6.79 -6.15 1.66
N GLU A 48 7.72 -7.06 1.97
CA GLU A 48 9.05 -6.70 2.45
C GLU A 48 10.06 -7.39 1.57
N ILE A 49 11.00 -6.61 1.02
CA ILE A 49 11.98 -7.10 0.07
C ILE A 49 13.35 -6.61 0.47
N ALA A 50 14.37 -7.47 0.34
CA ALA A 50 15.75 -7.08 0.48
C ALA A 50 16.53 -7.68 -0.68
N ARG A 51 17.52 -6.93 -1.15
CA ARG A 51 18.35 -7.37 -2.26
C ARG A 51 19.80 -7.46 -1.79
N ALA A 52 20.51 -8.41 -2.33
CA ALA A 52 21.94 -8.53 -2.06
C ALA A 52 22.67 -7.35 -2.72
N ALA A 53 23.62 -6.77 -2.00
CA ALA A 53 24.37 -5.64 -2.51
C ALA A 53 25.78 -5.66 -1.90
N PRO A 54 26.77 -5.06 -2.57
CA PRO A 54 28.12 -5.01 -2.03
C PRO A 54 28.18 -4.19 -0.74
N VAL A 55 28.95 -4.69 0.23
CA VAL A 55 29.26 -4.00 1.47
C VAL A 55 30.76 -4.17 1.70
N GLY A 56 31.53 -3.15 1.31
CA GLY A 56 32.97 -3.27 1.31
C GLY A 56 33.37 -4.36 0.34
N GLY A 57 34.21 -5.31 0.80
CA GLY A 57 34.61 -6.44 -0.02
C GLY A 57 33.69 -7.64 0.10
N MET A 58 32.55 -7.47 0.75
CA MET A 58 31.61 -8.58 1.01
C MET A 58 30.25 -8.22 0.48
N SER A 59 29.27 -9.09 0.69
CA SER A 59 27.90 -8.87 0.27
C SER A 59 27.00 -8.81 1.50
N GLY A 60 25.98 -8.01 1.41
CA GLY A 60 25.00 -7.88 2.48
C GLY A 60 23.63 -7.69 1.91
N TRP A 61 22.65 -7.62 2.78
CA TRP A 61 21.26 -7.36 2.36
C TRP A 61 20.95 -5.89 2.48
N ARG A 62 20.41 -5.33 1.41
CA ARG A 62 19.92 -3.94 1.39
C ARG A 62 18.42 -4.01 1.37
N PRO A 63 17.75 -3.71 2.49
CA PRO A 63 16.29 -3.76 2.52
C PRO A 63 15.67 -2.58 1.80
N ALA A 64 14.57 -2.84 1.14
CA ALA A 64 13.72 -1.79 0.59
C ALA A 64 12.70 -1.41 1.66
N MET A 65 12.03 -0.27 1.46
CA MET A 65 10.97 0.13 2.37
C MET A 65 9.82 -0.86 2.26
N PRO A 66 9.26 -1.30 3.38
CA PRO A 66 8.06 -2.14 3.34
C PRO A 66 6.91 -1.40 2.68
N VAL A 67 6.11 -2.14 1.92
CA VAL A 67 4.96 -1.59 1.23
C VAL A 67 3.71 -2.27 1.75
N THR A 68 2.71 -1.48 2.10
CA THR A 68 1.40 -1.98 2.46
C THR A 68 0.48 -1.78 1.27
N GLN A 69 -0.19 -2.84 0.85
CA GLN A 69 -1.07 -2.79 -0.31
C GLN A 69 -2.48 -3.21 0.09
N TRP A 70 -3.44 -2.39 -0.28
CA TRP A 70 -4.85 -2.67 -0.06
C TRP A 70 -5.51 -2.86 -1.41
N CYS A 71 -6.18 -4.00 -1.57
CA CYS A 71 -6.95 -4.32 -2.77
C CYS A 71 -8.41 -4.45 -2.37
N TRP A 72 -9.28 -3.81 -3.14
CA TRP A 72 -10.70 -3.79 -2.80
C TRP A 72 -11.52 -3.76 -4.07
N ILE A 73 -12.62 -4.50 -4.05
CA ILE A 73 -13.56 -4.54 -5.17
C ILE A 73 -14.85 -3.87 -4.71
N LYS A 74 -15.28 -2.86 -5.44
CA LYS A 74 -16.49 -2.13 -5.10
C LYS A 74 -17.71 -2.96 -5.48
N GLU A 75 -18.57 -3.16 -4.50
CA GLU A 75 -19.81 -3.93 -4.72
C GLU A 75 -21.02 -3.07 -4.95
#